data_1354c28946214e2b56bbe4d700090e67
#
_entry.id   1354c28946214e2b56bbe4d700090e67
#
_cell.length_a   1.000
_cell.length_b   1.000
_cell.length_c   1.000
_cell.angle_alpha   90.00
_cell.angle_beta   90.00
_cell.angle_gamma   90.00
#
_symmetry.space_group_name_H-M   'P 1'
#
loop_
_entity.id
_entity.type
_entity.pdbx_description
1 polymer ?
#
loop_
_entity_poly.entity_id
_entity_poly.type
_entity_poly.pdbx_seq_one_letter_code
_entity_poly.pdbx_strand_id
1 'polypeptide(L)'
;TLFNCNDCKLFGLPLKQITKRYPKIDFVFRSHSSASPIPFCIDDYTKSFSDYRKSDDYIDEFSYFSLFVGARYAVPFASNHCFLHRDTFHFNESIVSPNTIPERYEEIASKLKKNSKCVVMSPGSSWSSDNEFELTNFDYSQKENYISSLKENYLQKLEIQYAKENEEKADFKLFKKYFDTFLDSIPYFIRKFITIKITIKTSHQDQINYWFIDVNNKDIQILESENKFHPII
;
A
#
# COMPACT_ATOMS: atom_id res chain seq x y z
N THR A 1 15.33 8.96 21.35
CA THR A 1 15.32 9.34 19.91
C THR A 1 14.21 8.60 19.20
N LEU A 2 13.39 9.34 18.44
CA LEU A 2 12.29 8.81 17.64
C LEU A 2 12.64 8.87 16.15
N PHE A 3 12.45 7.76 15.43
CA PHE A 3 12.60 7.67 13.98
C PHE A 3 11.25 7.34 13.34
N ASN A 4 10.60 8.36 12.78
CA ASN A 4 9.39 8.17 11.99
C ASN A 4 9.76 8.04 10.52
N CYS A 5 9.50 6.87 9.94
CA CYS A 5 9.80 6.54 8.55
C CYS A 5 8.58 6.00 7.81
N ASN A 6 7.38 6.41 8.21
CA ASN A 6 6.12 5.89 7.67
C ASN A 6 6.09 5.89 6.13
N ASP A 7 6.24 7.04 5.51
CA ASP A 7 6.15 7.19 4.04
C ASP A 7 7.54 7.16 3.37
N CYS A 8 8.58 7.09 4.18
CA CYS A 8 9.95 7.10 3.69
C CYS A 8 10.48 5.66 3.59
N LYS A 9 10.43 5.08 2.41
CA LYS A 9 10.97 3.74 2.14
C LYS A 9 12.50 3.79 2.03
N LEU A 10 13.16 4.17 3.13
CA LEU A 10 14.61 4.19 3.21
C LEU A 10 15.17 2.76 3.27
N PHE A 11 16.17 2.50 2.44
CA PHE A 11 16.91 1.24 2.44
C PHE A 11 18.36 1.46 1.98
N GLY A 12 19.19 0.42 2.06
CA GLY A 12 20.57 0.47 1.57
C GLY A 12 21.45 1.48 2.28
N LEU A 13 22.24 2.24 1.52
CA LEU A 13 23.21 3.20 2.04
C LEU A 13 22.59 4.35 2.86
N PRO A 14 21.49 5.00 2.43
CA PRO A 14 20.88 6.05 3.24
C PRO A 14 20.45 5.58 4.62
N LEU A 15 19.85 4.40 4.73
CA LEU A 15 19.44 3.84 6.02
C LEU A 15 20.65 3.52 6.89
N LYS A 16 21.73 2.94 6.32
CA LYS A 16 22.97 2.68 7.03
C LYS A 16 23.62 3.96 7.57
N GLN A 17 23.55 5.06 6.81
CA GLN A 17 24.07 6.35 7.26
C GLN A 17 23.29 6.90 8.44
N ILE A 18 21.96 6.79 8.42
CA ILE A 18 21.09 7.21 9.53
C ILE A 18 21.42 6.40 10.79
N THR A 19 21.41 5.07 10.70
CA THR A 19 21.69 4.21 11.86
C THR A 19 23.09 4.40 12.41
N LYS A 20 24.09 4.70 11.57
CA LYS A 20 25.44 5.05 12.00
C LYS A 20 25.49 6.40 12.72
N ARG A 21 24.75 7.41 12.22
CA ARG A 21 24.71 8.74 12.83
C ARG A 21 23.92 8.78 14.13
N TYR A 22 22.89 7.94 14.23
CA TYR A 22 22.00 7.85 15.39
C TYR A 22 21.98 6.39 15.91
N PRO A 23 23.02 5.95 16.63
CA PRO A 23 23.17 4.56 17.04
C PRO A 23 22.21 4.12 18.17
N LYS A 24 21.55 5.09 18.82
CA LYS A 24 20.56 4.84 19.87
C LYS A 24 19.20 5.41 19.44
N ILE A 25 18.41 4.56 18.83
CA ILE A 25 17.02 4.88 18.45
C ILE A 25 16.11 4.18 19.45
N ASP A 26 15.31 4.94 20.18
CA ASP A 26 14.37 4.38 21.14
C ASP A 26 13.12 3.86 20.45
N PHE A 27 12.57 4.65 19.51
CA PHE A 27 11.35 4.33 18.78
C PHE A 27 11.55 4.37 17.29
N VAL A 28 11.03 3.36 16.59
CA VAL A 28 10.79 3.40 15.15
C VAL A 28 9.30 3.30 14.87
N PHE A 29 8.77 4.25 14.11
CA PHE A 29 7.40 4.28 13.62
C PHE A 29 7.43 3.96 12.13
N ARG A 30 6.72 2.90 11.72
CA ARG A 30 6.69 2.46 10.31
C ARG A 30 5.35 1.85 9.96
N SER A 31 4.95 2.05 8.71
CA SER A 31 3.80 1.35 8.12
C SER A 31 4.04 -0.16 8.06
N HIS A 32 2.97 -0.92 8.30
CA HIS A 32 2.96 -2.38 8.30
C HIS A 32 1.99 -2.97 7.28
N SER A 33 1.36 -2.13 6.48
CA SER A 33 0.56 -2.51 5.33
C SER A 33 0.62 -1.41 4.27
N SER A 34 0.05 -1.62 3.11
CA SER A 34 0.04 -0.65 2.04
C SER A 34 -1.37 -0.34 1.60
N ALA A 35 -1.69 0.95 1.51
CA ALA A 35 -2.89 1.45 0.84
C ALA A 35 -2.66 1.63 -0.67
N SER A 36 -1.56 1.11 -1.22
CA SER A 36 -1.29 1.19 -2.65
C SER A 36 -2.39 0.50 -3.45
N PRO A 37 -2.87 1.10 -4.53
CA PRO A 37 -3.83 0.44 -5.43
C PRO A 37 -3.22 -0.78 -6.14
N ILE A 38 -1.90 -0.91 -6.14
CA ILE A 38 -1.20 -2.09 -6.66
C ILE A 38 -1.08 -3.12 -5.51
N PRO A 39 -1.54 -4.35 -5.70
CA PRO A 39 -2.00 -4.98 -6.95
C PRO A 39 -3.51 -4.86 -7.22
N PHE A 40 -4.29 -4.20 -6.39
CA PHE A 40 -5.75 -4.20 -6.41
C PHE A 40 -6.38 -3.73 -7.73
N CYS A 41 -5.67 -2.91 -8.50
CA CYS A 41 -6.13 -2.40 -9.79
C CYS A 41 -5.52 -3.15 -10.99
N ILE A 42 -4.85 -4.28 -10.76
CA ILE A 42 -4.21 -5.07 -11.82
C ILE A 42 -4.98 -6.37 -12.00
N ASP A 43 -5.56 -6.55 -13.19
CA ASP A 43 -6.09 -7.84 -13.61
C ASP A 43 -4.94 -8.63 -14.26
N ASP A 44 -4.45 -9.68 -13.58
CA ASP A 44 -3.46 -10.60 -14.11
C ASP A 44 -4.06 -12.01 -14.11
N TYR A 45 -4.37 -12.50 -15.29
CA TYR A 45 -4.98 -13.82 -15.48
C TYR A 45 -4.05 -14.98 -15.10
N THR A 46 -2.78 -14.71 -14.90
CA THR A 46 -1.77 -15.74 -14.60
C THR A 46 -1.51 -15.89 -13.11
N LYS A 47 -1.95 -14.92 -12.30
CA LYS A 47 -1.70 -14.90 -10.86
C LYS A 47 -2.96 -14.62 -10.07
N SER A 48 -3.11 -15.29 -8.95
CA SER A 48 -4.11 -14.90 -7.96
C SER A 48 -3.64 -13.65 -7.20
N PHE A 49 -4.58 -12.92 -6.61
CA PHE A 49 -4.27 -11.76 -5.77
C PHE A 49 -3.25 -12.10 -4.66
N SER A 50 -3.36 -13.28 -4.05
CA SER A 50 -2.45 -13.77 -3.01
C SER A 50 -1.01 -13.97 -3.48
N ASP A 51 -0.77 -14.03 -4.80
CA ASP A 51 0.58 -14.25 -5.35
C ASP A 51 1.39 -12.96 -5.46
N TYR A 52 0.73 -11.79 -5.37
CA TYR A 52 1.43 -10.51 -5.46
C TYR A 52 2.11 -10.13 -4.15
N ARG A 53 1.39 -10.19 -3.04
CA ARG A 53 1.95 -9.89 -1.73
C ARG A 53 1.01 -10.38 -0.62
N LYS A 54 1.53 -11.21 0.26
CA LYS A 54 0.81 -11.75 1.40
C LYS A 54 0.88 -10.80 2.60
N SER A 55 -0.06 -10.93 3.50
CA SER A 55 -0.05 -10.19 4.78
C SER A 55 1.26 -10.38 5.54
N ASP A 56 1.79 -11.60 5.54
CA ASP A 56 3.05 -11.93 6.22
C ASP A 56 4.25 -11.18 5.65
N ASP A 57 4.28 -10.92 4.32
CA ASP A 57 5.38 -10.17 3.69
C ASP A 57 5.46 -8.73 4.24
N TYR A 58 4.31 -8.12 4.56
CA TYR A 58 4.28 -6.78 5.16
C TYR A 58 4.76 -6.80 6.61
N ILE A 59 4.35 -7.82 7.37
CA ILE A 59 4.79 -8.00 8.76
C ILE A 59 6.30 -8.27 8.79
N ASP A 60 6.80 -9.12 7.92
CA ASP A 60 8.22 -9.44 7.81
C ASP A 60 9.03 -8.19 7.41
N GLU A 61 8.60 -7.42 6.41
CA GLU A 61 9.26 -6.17 6.02
C GLU A 61 9.32 -5.16 7.16
N PHE A 62 8.21 -4.96 7.87
CA PHE A 62 8.16 -4.11 9.07
C PHE A 62 9.18 -4.58 10.13
N SER A 63 9.18 -5.89 10.39
CA SER A 63 10.02 -6.51 11.43
C SER A 63 11.51 -6.42 11.08
N TYR A 64 11.89 -6.86 9.89
CA TYR A 64 13.31 -6.82 9.47
C TYR A 64 13.84 -5.38 9.41
N PHE A 65 13.05 -4.43 8.92
CA PHE A 65 13.44 -3.03 8.90
C PHE A 65 13.68 -2.50 10.32
N SER A 66 12.72 -2.70 11.22
CA SER A 66 12.78 -2.18 12.57
C SER A 66 13.94 -2.79 13.38
N LEU A 67 14.19 -4.09 13.19
CA LEU A 67 15.31 -4.81 13.79
C LEU A 67 16.66 -4.41 13.19
N PHE A 68 16.71 -4.06 11.89
CA PHE A 68 17.89 -3.49 11.26
C PHE A 68 18.22 -2.10 11.82
N VAL A 69 17.22 -1.27 12.00
CA VAL A 69 17.37 0.06 12.65
C VAL A 69 17.91 -0.08 14.05
N GLY A 70 17.63 -1.18 14.75
CA GLY A 70 18.08 -1.43 16.10
C GLY A 70 17.33 -0.61 17.14
N ALA A 71 16.09 -0.21 16.86
CA ALA A 71 15.26 0.52 17.81
C ALA A 71 14.88 -0.34 19.01
N ARG A 72 14.78 0.28 20.19
CA ARG A 72 14.31 -0.38 21.41
C ARG A 72 12.85 -0.81 21.29
N TYR A 73 12.03 0.03 20.65
CA TYR A 73 10.61 -0.19 20.42
C TYR A 73 10.26 0.04 18.94
N ALA A 74 9.57 -0.92 18.35
CA ALA A 74 8.98 -0.82 17.02
C ALA A 74 7.47 -0.61 17.14
N VAL A 75 6.94 0.44 16.53
CA VAL A 75 5.53 0.79 16.61
C VAL A 75 4.92 0.71 15.21
N PRO A 76 3.99 -0.24 14.97
CA PRO A 76 3.20 -0.26 13.75
C PRO A 76 2.38 1.03 13.64
N PHE A 77 2.56 1.78 12.55
CA PHE A 77 2.02 3.14 12.46
C PHE A 77 1.41 3.41 11.07
N ALA A 78 0.36 4.25 11.05
CA ALA A 78 -0.28 4.83 9.86
C ALA A 78 -0.68 3.84 8.74
N SER A 79 -1.03 2.61 9.10
CA SER A 79 -1.49 1.58 8.14
C SER A 79 -2.89 1.08 8.47
N ASN A 80 -3.58 1.74 9.39
CA ASN A 80 -4.93 1.40 9.78
C ASN A 80 -5.91 2.12 8.85
N HIS A 81 -6.09 1.56 7.65
CA HIS A 81 -7.01 2.06 6.64
C HIS A 81 -8.09 1.02 6.34
N CYS A 82 -9.15 1.44 5.67
CA CYS A 82 -10.15 0.55 5.14
C CYS A 82 -10.67 1.06 3.79
N PHE A 83 -11.16 0.15 2.99
CA PHE A 83 -11.80 0.43 1.72
C PHE A 83 -13.32 0.44 1.92
N LEU A 84 -13.97 1.57 1.66
CA LEU A 84 -15.41 1.71 1.82
C LEU A 84 -16.17 1.66 0.48
N HIS A 85 -15.46 1.92 -0.63
CA HIS A 85 -16.05 1.88 -1.95
C HIS A 85 -16.46 0.45 -2.34
N ARG A 86 -17.62 0.29 -2.98
CA ARG A 86 -18.21 -1.03 -3.33
C ARG A 86 -17.24 -1.93 -4.10
N ASP A 87 -16.46 -1.37 -5.04
CA ASP A 87 -15.56 -2.14 -5.92
C ASP A 87 -14.28 -2.57 -5.20
N THR A 88 -13.93 -1.93 -4.09
CA THR A 88 -12.72 -2.22 -3.33
C THR A 88 -12.99 -2.77 -1.93
N PHE A 89 -14.26 -2.85 -1.51
CA PHE A 89 -14.62 -3.25 -0.16
C PHE A 89 -14.06 -4.63 0.24
N HIS A 90 -14.04 -5.57 -0.69
CA HIS A 90 -13.51 -6.92 -0.48
C HIS A 90 -12.02 -6.95 -0.14
N PHE A 91 -11.24 -5.90 -0.48
CA PHE A 91 -9.83 -5.83 -0.13
C PHE A 91 -9.56 -5.60 1.36
N ASN A 92 -10.59 -5.29 2.16
CA ASN A 92 -10.44 -5.20 3.61
C ASN A 92 -9.94 -6.51 4.26
N GLU A 93 -10.17 -7.64 3.63
CA GLU A 93 -9.68 -8.95 4.07
C GLU A 93 -8.14 -9.03 4.05
N SER A 94 -7.49 -8.31 3.13
CA SER A 94 -6.03 -8.33 2.95
C SER A 94 -5.28 -7.35 3.86
N ILE A 95 -5.99 -6.51 4.61
CA ILE A 95 -5.37 -5.50 5.46
C ILE A 95 -4.87 -6.15 6.75
N VAL A 96 -3.56 -5.99 6.99
CA VAL A 96 -2.92 -6.50 8.21
C VAL A 96 -3.44 -5.77 9.44
N SER A 97 -3.94 -6.52 10.41
CA SER A 97 -4.34 -5.97 11.70
C SER A 97 -3.12 -5.77 12.60
N PRO A 98 -2.95 -4.61 13.27
CA PRO A 98 -1.76 -4.33 14.06
C PRO A 98 -1.50 -5.33 15.18
N ASN A 99 -2.54 -5.91 15.76
CA ASN A 99 -2.43 -6.88 16.86
C ASN A 99 -1.81 -8.23 16.45
N THR A 100 -1.71 -8.53 15.17
CA THR A 100 -1.06 -9.76 14.68
C THR A 100 0.45 -9.62 14.51
N ILE A 101 0.98 -8.39 14.57
CA ILE A 101 2.38 -8.10 14.30
C ILE A 101 3.32 -8.51 15.44
N PRO A 102 2.99 -8.26 16.72
CA PRO A 102 3.94 -8.50 17.82
C PRO A 102 4.47 -9.94 17.88
N GLU A 103 3.61 -10.94 17.72
CA GLU A 103 4.00 -12.34 17.76
C GLU A 103 5.06 -12.68 16.71
N ARG A 104 4.79 -12.30 15.46
CA ARG A 104 5.73 -12.54 14.36
C ARG A 104 7.01 -11.73 14.51
N TYR A 105 6.90 -10.49 15.01
CA TYR A 105 8.05 -9.64 15.29
C TYR A 105 8.98 -10.28 16.33
N GLU A 106 8.43 -10.78 17.44
CA GLU A 106 9.18 -11.43 18.51
C GLU A 106 9.87 -12.71 18.04
N GLU A 107 9.20 -13.49 17.18
CA GLU A 107 9.79 -14.67 16.57
C GLU A 107 11.06 -14.29 15.75
N ILE A 108 10.96 -13.27 14.91
CA ILE A 108 12.08 -12.81 14.07
C ILE A 108 13.17 -12.19 14.93
N ALA A 109 12.82 -11.37 15.93
CA ALA A 109 13.77 -10.76 16.85
C ALA A 109 14.58 -11.80 17.60
N SER A 110 13.92 -12.86 18.07
CA SER A 110 14.56 -13.98 18.76
C SER A 110 15.52 -14.73 17.84
N LYS A 111 15.12 -15.02 16.62
CA LYS A 111 15.99 -15.67 15.60
C LYS A 111 17.25 -14.84 15.30
N LEU A 112 17.10 -13.52 15.26
CA LEU A 112 18.19 -12.58 15.00
C LEU A 112 18.95 -12.18 16.27
N LYS A 113 18.59 -12.70 17.44
CA LYS A 113 19.17 -12.37 18.75
C LYS A 113 19.16 -10.85 19.02
N LYS A 114 18.04 -10.19 18.70
CA LYS A 114 17.83 -8.76 18.91
C LYS A 114 16.94 -8.51 20.13
N ASN A 115 17.35 -7.55 20.95
CA ASN A 115 16.54 -7.09 22.08
C ASN A 115 15.75 -5.84 21.68
N SER A 116 14.64 -6.07 21.01
CA SER A 116 13.69 -5.04 20.56
C SER A 116 12.26 -5.57 20.73
N LYS A 117 11.33 -4.70 21.03
CA LYS A 117 9.92 -5.07 21.27
C LYS A 117 9.02 -4.37 20.26
N CYS A 118 8.02 -5.08 19.76
CA CYS A 118 6.93 -4.47 19.01
C CYS A 118 5.82 -4.04 19.97
N VAL A 119 5.38 -2.78 19.87
CA VAL A 119 4.33 -2.25 20.73
C VAL A 119 3.22 -1.64 19.86
N VAL A 120 2.02 -2.18 19.97
CA VAL A 120 0.84 -1.64 19.30
C VAL A 120 0.25 -0.52 20.14
N MET A 121 0.28 0.69 19.61
CA MET A 121 -0.28 1.87 20.26
C MET A 121 -1.58 2.27 19.59
N SER A 122 -2.69 2.10 20.28
CA SER A 122 -4.01 2.58 19.84
C SER A 122 -4.20 4.06 20.18
N PRO A 123 -5.17 4.77 19.57
CA PRO A 123 -5.47 6.15 19.93
C PRO A 123 -5.70 6.31 21.44
N GLY A 124 -5.06 7.31 22.03
CA GLY A 124 -5.06 7.53 23.49
C GLY A 124 -3.91 6.85 24.23
N SER A 125 -3.16 5.95 23.59
CA SER A 125 -1.94 5.37 24.18
C SER A 125 -0.84 6.42 24.28
N SER A 126 -0.06 6.35 25.36
CA SER A 126 1.08 7.23 25.59
C SER A 126 2.32 6.47 26.06
N TRP A 127 3.46 7.12 25.99
CA TRP A 127 4.69 6.67 26.59
C TRP A 127 5.41 7.82 27.30
N SER A 128 5.92 7.57 28.47
CA SER A 128 6.78 8.50 29.20
C SER A 128 8.00 7.77 29.78
N SER A 129 9.05 8.54 30.13
CA SER A 129 10.22 7.95 30.81
C SER A 129 9.90 7.40 32.19
N ASP A 130 8.87 7.94 32.85
CA ASP A 130 8.55 7.66 34.25
C ASP A 130 7.54 6.51 34.37
N ASN A 131 6.55 6.47 33.48
CA ASN A 131 5.45 5.49 33.52
C ASN A 131 5.55 4.41 32.44
N GLU A 132 6.56 4.48 31.56
CA GLU A 132 6.69 3.63 30.35
C GLU A 132 5.44 3.74 29.44
N PHE A 133 4.84 2.60 29.07
CA PHE A 133 3.66 2.58 28.18
C PHE A 133 2.36 2.57 28.99
N GLU A 134 1.51 3.52 28.70
CA GLU A 134 0.10 3.51 29.07
C GLU A 134 -0.71 3.20 27.81
N LEU A 135 -1.09 1.93 27.64
CA LEU A 135 -1.73 1.46 26.40
C LEU A 135 -3.26 1.49 26.55
N THR A 136 -3.91 2.15 25.60
CA THR A 136 -5.37 2.08 25.47
C THR A 136 -5.74 0.76 24.80
N ASN A 137 -6.68 0.03 25.38
CA ASN A 137 -7.18 -1.20 24.79
C ASN A 137 -8.10 -0.87 23.60
N PHE A 138 -7.82 -1.47 22.44
CA PHE A 138 -8.66 -1.43 21.27
C PHE A 138 -8.96 -2.87 20.85
N ASP A 139 -10.24 -3.19 20.71
CA ASP A 139 -10.66 -4.55 20.34
C ASP A 139 -10.59 -4.73 18.81
N TYR A 140 -9.46 -5.21 18.33
CA TYR A 140 -9.24 -5.50 16.91
C TYR A 140 -10.10 -6.67 16.40
N SER A 141 -10.73 -7.48 17.27
CA SER A 141 -11.63 -8.54 16.84
C SER A 141 -12.92 -7.99 16.25
N GLN A 142 -13.28 -6.74 16.57
CA GLN A 142 -14.44 -6.04 16.06
C GLN A 142 -14.19 -5.30 14.74
N LYS A 143 -13.09 -5.58 14.05
CA LYS A 143 -12.69 -4.87 12.81
C LYS A 143 -13.82 -4.81 11.79
N GLU A 144 -14.51 -5.92 11.53
CA GLU A 144 -15.60 -5.98 10.54
C GLU A 144 -16.80 -5.11 10.94
N ASN A 145 -17.19 -5.14 12.21
CA ASN A 145 -18.27 -4.31 12.74
C ASN A 145 -17.89 -2.83 12.64
N TYR A 146 -16.65 -2.49 12.94
CA TYR A 146 -16.16 -1.12 12.84
C TYR A 146 -16.16 -0.62 11.39
N ILE A 147 -15.70 -1.42 10.42
CA ILE A 147 -15.72 -1.08 8.99
C ILE A 147 -17.15 -0.91 8.49
N SER A 148 -18.06 -1.79 8.90
CA SER A 148 -19.49 -1.69 8.54
C SER A 148 -20.12 -0.43 9.07
N SER A 149 -19.86 -0.08 10.33
CA SER A 149 -20.33 1.18 10.94
C SER A 149 -19.75 2.41 10.23
N LEU A 150 -18.48 2.37 9.84
CA LEU A 150 -17.88 3.44 9.04
C LEU A 150 -18.55 3.57 7.68
N LYS A 151 -18.83 2.46 7.01
CA LYS A 151 -19.54 2.46 5.72
C LYS A 151 -20.92 3.10 5.83
N GLU A 152 -21.67 2.79 6.88
CA GLU A 152 -22.97 3.42 7.16
C GLU A 152 -22.82 4.93 7.39
N ASN A 153 -21.86 5.34 8.20
CA ASN A 153 -21.60 6.76 8.49
C ASN A 153 -21.20 7.56 7.24
N TYR A 154 -20.58 6.91 6.26
CA TYR A 154 -20.16 7.54 5.00
C TYR A 154 -21.09 7.26 3.83
N LEU A 155 -22.22 6.56 4.03
CA LEU A 155 -23.11 6.10 2.96
C LEU A 155 -23.54 7.25 2.04
N GLN A 156 -23.98 8.37 2.59
CA GLN A 156 -24.41 9.52 1.80
C GLN A 156 -23.27 10.08 0.90
N LYS A 157 -22.03 10.11 1.42
CA LYS A 157 -20.88 10.55 0.62
C LYS A 157 -20.53 9.55 -0.48
N LEU A 158 -20.65 8.26 -0.19
CA LEU A 158 -20.43 7.20 -1.16
C LEU A 158 -21.48 7.23 -2.27
N GLU A 159 -22.74 7.47 -1.96
CA GLU A 159 -23.80 7.59 -2.96
C GLU A 159 -23.59 8.80 -3.89
N ILE A 160 -23.18 9.94 -3.34
CA ILE A 160 -22.79 11.11 -4.17
C ILE A 160 -21.60 10.75 -5.08
N GLN A 161 -20.63 10.01 -4.56
CA GLN A 161 -19.48 9.56 -5.34
C GLN A 161 -19.92 8.62 -6.47
N TYR A 162 -20.76 7.63 -6.18
CA TYR A 162 -21.29 6.71 -7.18
C TYR A 162 -22.12 7.40 -8.26
N ALA A 163 -22.92 8.42 -7.88
CA ALA A 163 -23.66 9.21 -8.84
C ALA A 163 -22.72 9.92 -9.82
N LYS A 164 -21.66 10.55 -9.33
CA LYS A 164 -20.64 11.20 -10.18
C LYS A 164 -19.94 10.19 -11.10
N GLU A 165 -19.53 9.04 -10.57
CA GLU A 165 -18.89 7.99 -11.35
C GLU A 165 -19.78 7.45 -12.48
N ASN A 166 -21.10 7.41 -12.24
CA ASN A 166 -22.06 7.01 -13.27
C ASN A 166 -22.27 8.07 -14.36
N GLU A 167 -22.07 9.35 -14.04
CA GLU A 167 -22.18 10.45 -15.01
C GLU A 167 -20.87 10.66 -15.79
N GLU A 168 -19.72 10.43 -15.14
CA GLU A 168 -18.40 10.66 -15.73
C GLU A 168 -17.97 9.49 -16.61
N LYS A 169 -17.78 9.77 -17.90
CA LYS A 169 -17.21 8.80 -18.84
C LYS A 169 -15.72 9.05 -19.01
N ALA A 170 -14.93 7.99 -18.90
CA ALA A 170 -13.52 8.10 -19.22
C ALA A 170 -13.30 8.52 -20.69
N ASP A 171 -12.57 9.61 -20.89
CA ASP A 171 -12.30 10.19 -22.23
C ASP A 171 -10.94 9.73 -22.74
N PHE A 172 -10.96 8.90 -23.80
CA PHE A 172 -9.73 8.43 -24.43
C PHE A 172 -8.88 9.56 -25.02
N LYS A 173 -9.46 10.63 -25.52
CA LYS A 173 -8.71 11.76 -26.06
C LYS A 173 -7.89 12.47 -25.00
N LEU A 174 -8.49 12.66 -23.80
CA LEU A 174 -7.81 13.24 -22.66
C LEU A 174 -6.71 12.30 -22.14
N PHE A 175 -7.03 11.01 -22.03
CA PHE A 175 -6.09 9.95 -21.67
C PHE A 175 -4.88 9.93 -22.63
N LYS A 176 -5.13 9.87 -23.93
CA LYS A 176 -4.08 9.86 -24.94
C LYS A 176 -3.20 11.09 -24.86
N LYS A 177 -3.79 12.28 -24.71
CA LYS A 177 -3.06 13.53 -24.57
C LYS A 177 -2.12 13.53 -23.34
N TYR A 178 -2.63 12.99 -22.20
CA TYR A 178 -1.82 12.88 -20.99
C TYR A 178 -0.63 11.96 -21.21
N PHE A 179 -0.84 10.77 -21.73
CA PHE A 179 0.23 9.79 -21.93
C PHE A 179 1.17 10.16 -23.07
N ASP A 180 0.71 10.82 -24.13
CA ASP A 180 1.60 11.40 -25.15
C ASP A 180 2.59 12.37 -24.50
N THR A 181 2.08 13.30 -23.67
CA THR A 181 2.92 14.26 -22.95
C THR A 181 3.89 13.57 -21.99
N PHE A 182 3.41 12.59 -21.24
CA PHE A 182 4.24 11.81 -20.32
C PHE A 182 5.36 11.07 -21.05
N LEU A 183 5.04 10.35 -22.13
CA LEU A 183 6.01 9.60 -22.92
C LEU A 183 7.01 10.51 -23.63
N ASP A 184 6.63 11.74 -24.00
CA ASP A 184 7.54 12.76 -24.55
C ASP A 184 8.54 13.27 -23.52
N SER A 185 8.17 13.27 -22.24
CA SER A 185 9.08 13.67 -21.16
C SER A 185 10.21 12.65 -20.91
N ILE A 186 10.05 11.40 -21.39
CA ILE A 186 11.05 10.35 -21.22
C ILE A 186 12.07 10.46 -22.38
N PRO A 187 13.37 10.67 -22.09
CA PRO A 187 14.39 10.70 -23.12
C PRO A 187 14.36 9.47 -24.01
N TYR A 188 14.48 9.68 -25.33
CA TYR A 188 14.33 8.62 -26.35
C TYR A 188 15.16 7.36 -26.04
N PHE A 189 16.43 7.55 -25.69
CA PHE A 189 17.33 6.44 -25.41
C PHE A 189 16.90 5.64 -24.16
N ILE A 190 16.37 6.30 -23.12
CA ILE A 190 15.83 5.61 -21.92
C ILE A 190 14.59 4.84 -22.30
N ARG A 191 13.66 5.46 -23.04
CA ARG A 191 12.40 4.84 -23.45
C ARG A 191 12.62 3.56 -24.27
N LYS A 192 13.66 3.50 -25.10
CA LYS A 192 13.99 2.31 -25.89
C LYS A 192 14.41 1.08 -25.06
N PHE A 193 14.80 1.27 -23.82
CA PHE A 193 15.05 0.17 -22.89
C PHE A 193 13.82 -0.26 -22.08
N ILE A 194 12.72 0.52 -22.15
CA ILE A 194 11.49 0.21 -21.44
C ILE A 194 10.60 -0.63 -22.33
N THR A 195 10.49 -1.92 -22.04
CA THR A 195 9.65 -2.87 -22.82
C THR A 195 8.24 -3.04 -22.25
N ILE A 196 7.80 -2.07 -21.44
CA ILE A 196 6.51 -2.13 -20.76
C ILE A 196 5.39 -1.85 -21.75
N LYS A 197 4.39 -2.74 -21.72
CA LYS A 197 3.10 -2.60 -22.40
C LYS A 197 2.00 -2.68 -21.36
N ILE A 198 1.08 -1.73 -21.40
CA ILE A 198 0.01 -1.60 -20.41
C ILE A 198 -1.32 -1.61 -21.14
N THR A 199 -2.25 -2.43 -20.69
CA THR A 199 -3.66 -2.35 -21.10
C THR A 199 -4.47 -1.84 -19.92
N ILE A 200 -5.21 -0.76 -20.11
CA ILE A 200 -6.10 -0.19 -19.11
C ILE A 200 -7.53 -0.51 -19.50
N LYS A 201 -8.21 -1.23 -18.62
CA LYS A 201 -9.64 -1.54 -18.74
C LYS A 201 -10.43 -0.43 -18.07
N THR A 202 -11.34 0.19 -18.79
CA THR A 202 -12.28 1.15 -18.26
C THR A 202 -13.70 0.61 -18.41
N SER A 203 -14.54 0.86 -17.41
CA SER A 203 -15.94 0.45 -17.40
C SER A 203 -16.82 1.66 -17.13
N HIS A 204 -17.88 1.84 -17.92
CA HIS A 204 -18.90 2.85 -17.71
C HIS A 204 -20.25 2.36 -18.26
N GLN A 205 -21.28 2.26 -17.40
CA GLN A 205 -22.63 1.80 -17.80
C GLN A 205 -22.61 0.52 -18.65
N ASP A 206 -21.94 -0.53 -18.16
CA ASP A 206 -21.75 -1.82 -18.83
C ASP A 206 -20.93 -1.80 -20.12
N GLN A 207 -20.45 -0.63 -20.55
CA GLN A 207 -19.49 -0.52 -21.64
C GLN A 207 -18.06 -0.68 -21.13
N ILE A 208 -17.38 -1.69 -21.65
CA ILE A 208 -15.97 -1.93 -21.34
C ILE A 208 -15.14 -1.47 -22.54
N ASN A 209 -14.10 -0.68 -22.23
CA ASN A 209 -13.12 -0.26 -23.23
C ASN A 209 -11.73 -0.67 -22.77
N TYR A 210 -10.87 -1.00 -23.72
CA TYR A 210 -9.48 -1.34 -23.47
C TYR A 210 -8.58 -0.32 -24.17
N TRP A 211 -7.73 0.33 -23.39
CA TRP A 211 -6.77 1.33 -23.86
C TRP A 211 -5.36 0.79 -23.69
N PHE A 212 -4.62 0.78 -24.76
CA PHE A 212 -3.29 0.20 -24.80
C PHE A 212 -2.22 1.28 -24.88
N ILE A 213 -1.11 1.04 -24.19
CA ILE A 213 0.09 1.88 -24.20
C ILE A 213 1.29 0.98 -24.43
N ASP A 214 2.03 1.23 -25.50
CA ASP A 214 3.38 0.70 -25.71
C ASP A 214 4.39 1.81 -25.42
N VAL A 215 5.07 1.72 -24.29
CA VAL A 215 6.01 2.76 -23.83
C VAL A 215 7.19 2.85 -24.79
N ASN A 216 7.70 1.72 -25.30
CA ASN A 216 8.86 1.68 -26.18
C ASN A 216 8.59 2.40 -27.50
N ASN A 217 7.45 2.09 -28.13
CA ASN A 217 7.09 2.60 -29.44
C ASN A 217 6.29 3.91 -29.39
N LYS A 218 5.92 4.38 -28.21
CA LYS A 218 5.07 5.55 -28.00
C LYS A 218 3.75 5.40 -28.75
N ASP A 219 3.14 4.21 -28.65
CA ASP A 219 1.88 3.91 -29.29
C ASP A 219 0.76 3.85 -28.24
N ILE A 220 -0.33 4.60 -28.49
CA ILE A 220 -1.48 4.69 -27.58
C ILE A 220 -2.74 4.56 -28.42
N GLN A 221 -3.48 3.47 -28.21
CA GLN A 221 -4.63 3.13 -29.04
C GLN A 221 -5.78 2.50 -28.24
N ILE A 222 -6.97 2.49 -28.83
CA ILE A 222 -8.11 1.72 -28.34
C ILE A 222 -8.00 0.33 -28.92
N LEU A 223 -8.21 -0.70 -28.10
CA LEU A 223 -8.33 -2.06 -28.56
C LEU A 223 -9.81 -2.45 -28.70
N GLU A 224 -10.16 -3.17 -29.76
CA GLU A 224 -11.54 -3.64 -30.00
C GLU A 224 -11.99 -4.72 -29.01
N SER A 225 -11.04 -5.45 -28.46
CA SER A 225 -11.29 -6.51 -27.49
C SER A 225 -10.14 -6.63 -26.52
N GLU A 226 -10.36 -7.40 -25.47
CA GLU A 226 -9.33 -7.78 -24.53
C GLU A 226 -8.23 -8.60 -25.23
N ASN A 227 -7.21 -7.91 -25.71
CA ASN A 227 -6.00 -8.62 -26.11
C ASN A 227 -5.29 -9.10 -24.85
N LYS A 228 -5.08 -10.40 -24.72
CA LYS A 228 -4.31 -11.04 -23.63
C LYS A 228 -2.83 -10.69 -23.73
N PHE A 229 -2.50 -9.40 -23.74
CA PHE A 229 -1.15 -8.95 -23.50
C PHE A 229 -0.93 -9.03 -21.99
N HIS A 230 -0.08 -9.95 -21.60
CA HIS A 230 0.31 -10.07 -20.19
C HIS A 230 0.86 -8.73 -19.73
N PRO A 231 0.32 -8.13 -18.65
CA PRO A 231 1.00 -7.05 -17.99
C PRO A 231 2.30 -7.64 -17.45
N ILE A 232 3.42 -7.26 -18.05
CA ILE A 232 4.72 -7.51 -17.44
C ILE A 232 4.92 -6.34 -16.48
N ILE A 233 4.84 -6.64 -15.20
CA ILE A 233 5.23 -5.72 -14.12
C ILE A 233 6.74 -5.65 -14.06
#